data_d12cf44b58fd36eb6f6b58a3e9ed7efd
#
_entry.id   d12cf44b58fd36eb6f6b58a3e9ed7efd
#
_cell.length_a   1.000
_cell.length_b   1.000
_cell.length_c   1.000
_cell.angle_alpha   90.00
_cell.angle_beta   90.00
_cell.angle_gamma   90.00
#
_symmetry.space_group_name_H-M   'P 1'
#
loop_
_entity.id
_entity.type
_entity.pdbx_description
1 polymer ?
#
loop_
_entity_poly.entity_id
_entity_poly.type
_entity_poly.pdbx_seq_one_letter_code
_entity_poly.pdbx_strand_id
1 'polypeptide(L)'
;MGDKGNLGEFIATRRKHMFLTQEELAEKMLVSKSAVAKWETNGGIPDRDNLYKLAEVMEVSVDDLHRIIVNSRYQSEKKDVNITSEVIAILESYGYYIKRPGDIVKEEEKWQSIQKH
;
A
#
# COMPACT_ATOMS: atom_id res chain seq x y z
N MET A 1 -4.48 -14.82 -10.50
CA MET A 1 -4.52 -14.59 -10.17
C MET A 1 -4.52 -13.67 -9.53
N GLY A 2 -4.81 -13.48 -9.17
CA GLY A 2 -5.04 -12.60 -8.45
C GLY A 2 -4.16 -11.71 -8.11
N ASP A 3 -3.52 -12.00 -8.17
CA ASP A 3 -2.63 -11.41 -7.85
C ASP A 3 -2.68 -10.20 -7.94
N LYS A 4 -3.11 -9.91 -8.43
CA LYS A 4 -3.17 -8.88 -8.56
C LYS A 4 -3.83 -8.27 -7.75
N GLY A 5 -3.97 -8.58 -6.95
CA GLY A 5 -4.77 -8.06 -6.10
C GLY A 5 -4.57 -6.76 -5.57
N ASN A 6 -5.39 -6.40 -4.68
CA ASN A 6 -5.36 -5.12 -4.06
C ASN A 6 -4.98 -5.32 -2.60
N LEU A 7 -4.91 -4.21 -1.89
CA LEU A 7 -4.49 -4.26 -0.49
C LEU A 7 -5.44 -5.09 0.35
N GLY A 8 -6.73 -4.95 0.10
CA GLY A 8 -7.70 -5.71 0.89
C GLY A 8 -7.51 -7.20 0.76
N GLU A 9 -7.32 -7.65 -0.48
CA GLU A 9 -7.06 -9.05 -0.72
C GLU A 9 -5.78 -9.51 -0.06
N PHE A 10 -4.76 -8.67 -0.13
CA PHE A 10 -3.49 -9.01 0.48
C PHE A 10 -3.64 -9.16 1.99
N ILE A 11 -4.33 -8.21 2.63
CA ILE A 11 -4.54 -8.26 4.07
C ILE A 11 -5.27 -9.56 4.45
N ALA A 12 -6.35 -9.85 3.74
CA ALA A 12 -7.14 -11.02 4.06
C ALA A 12 -6.34 -12.31 3.88
N THR A 13 -5.60 -12.41 2.80
CA THR A 13 -4.82 -13.60 2.51
C THR A 13 -3.70 -13.78 3.53
N ARG A 14 -3.00 -12.69 3.82
CA ARG A 14 -1.90 -12.78 4.76
C ARG A 14 -2.40 -13.10 6.17
N ARG A 15 -3.52 -12.47 6.54
CA ARG A 15 -4.15 -12.74 7.83
C ARG A 15 -4.47 -14.22 7.98
N LYS A 16 -5.04 -14.80 6.95
CA LYS A 16 -5.42 -16.21 6.99
C LYS A 16 -4.19 -17.10 7.06
N HIS A 17 -3.13 -16.72 6.36
CA HIS A 17 -1.88 -17.47 6.45
C HIS A 17 -1.28 -17.44 7.84
N MET A 18 -1.57 -16.41 8.59
CA MET A 18 -1.09 -16.27 9.96
C MET A 18 -2.08 -16.85 10.96
N PHE A 19 -3.14 -17.43 10.47
CA PHE A 19 -4.18 -18.07 11.30
C PHE A 19 -4.84 -17.07 12.25
N LEU A 20 -5.07 -15.85 11.76
CA LEU A 20 -5.72 -14.83 12.56
C LEU A 20 -7.12 -14.57 12.05
N THR A 21 -8.05 -14.31 12.98
CA THR A 21 -9.35 -13.80 12.60
C THR A 21 -9.24 -12.29 12.40
N GLN A 22 -10.26 -11.69 11.81
CA GLN A 22 -10.30 -10.23 11.69
C GLN A 22 -10.21 -9.58 13.06
N GLU A 23 -10.87 -10.17 14.02
CA GLU A 23 -10.89 -9.65 15.37
C GLU A 23 -9.50 -9.71 16.00
N GLU A 24 -8.80 -10.80 15.79
CA GLU A 24 -7.45 -10.95 16.31
C GLU A 24 -6.49 -9.97 15.67
N LEU A 25 -6.62 -9.78 14.38
CA LEU A 25 -5.78 -8.80 13.70
C LEU A 25 -6.06 -7.40 14.24
N ALA A 26 -7.35 -7.09 14.43
CA ALA A 26 -7.73 -5.79 14.95
C ALA A 26 -7.13 -5.56 16.33
N GLU A 27 -7.11 -6.57 17.16
CA GLU A 27 -6.52 -6.48 18.48
C GLU A 27 -5.03 -6.20 18.39
N LYS A 28 -4.34 -6.89 17.53
CA LYS A 28 -2.91 -6.67 17.37
C LYS A 28 -2.60 -5.28 16.88
N MET A 29 -3.50 -4.72 16.11
CA MET A 29 -3.31 -3.40 15.56
C MET A 29 -3.93 -2.29 16.39
N LEU A 30 -4.65 -2.65 17.43
CA LEU A 30 -5.32 -1.68 18.31
C LEU A 30 -6.32 -0.85 17.51
N VAL A 31 -7.07 -1.50 16.65
CA VAL A 31 -8.12 -0.85 15.89
C VAL A 31 -9.38 -1.69 16.02
N SER A 32 -10.48 -1.22 15.47
CA SER A 32 -11.73 -1.96 15.55
C SER A 32 -11.76 -3.05 14.49
N LYS A 33 -12.55 -4.08 14.76
CA LYS A 33 -12.78 -5.12 13.77
C LYS A 33 -13.39 -4.54 12.51
N SER A 34 -14.25 -3.54 12.66
CA SER A 34 -14.86 -2.87 11.53
C SER A 34 -13.81 -2.24 10.61
N ALA A 35 -12.75 -1.69 11.19
CA ALA A 35 -11.70 -1.10 10.39
C ALA A 35 -11.02 -2.16 9.54
N VAL A 36 -10.70 -3.30 10.15
CA VAL A 36 -10.06 -4.39 9.41
C VAL A 36 -10.99 -4.89 8.30
N ALA A 37 -12.25 -5.08 8.62
CA ALA A 37 -13.21 -5.55 7.63
C ALA A 37 -13.32 -4.56 6.47
N LYS A 38 -13.30 -3.28 6.77
CA LYS A 38 -13.36 -2.26 5.75
C LYS A 38 -12.13 -2.32 4.84
N TRP A 39 -10.95 -2.49 5.43
CA TRP A 39 -9.73 -2.58 4.62
C TRP A 39 -9.76 -3.80 3.72
N GLU A 40 -10.24 -4.93 4.24
CA GLU A 40 -10.24 -6.18 3.48
C GLU A 40 -11.24 -6.15 2.33
N THR A 41 -12.27 -5.34 2.43
CA THR A 41 -13.26 -5.22 1.36
C THR A 41 -13.05 -3.97 0.51
N ASN A 42 -11.91 -3.32 0.70
CA ASN A 42 -11.56 -2.13 -0.06
C ASN A 42 -12.50 -0.96 0.16
N GLY A 43 -13.08 -0.91 1.34
CA GLY A 43 -13.89 0.23 1.74
C GLY A 43 -13.07 1.39 2.22
N GLY A 44 -11.76 1.21 2.30
CA GLY A 44 -10.85 2.27 2.71
C GLY A 44 -9.45 1.73 2.79
N ILE A 45 -8.49 2.63 2.93
CA ILE A 45 -7.09 2.28 3.05
C ILE A 45 -6.61 2.71 4.43
N PRO A 46 -5.81 1.90 5.12
CA PRO A 46 -5.28 2.32 6.42
C PRO A 46 -4.51 3.62 6.29
N ASP A 47 -4.60 4.48 7.30
CA ASP A 47 -3.80 5.69 7.27
C ASP A 47 -2.34 5.32 7.47
N ARG A 48 -1.47 6.33 7.43
CA ARG A 48 -0.04 6.09 7.44
C ARG A 48 0.43 5.30 8.66
N ASP A 49 -0.03 5.69 9.83
CA ASP A 49 0.39 5.03 11.06
C ASP A 49 -0.10 3.59 11.10
N ASN A 50 -1.32 3.37 10.67
CA ASN A 50 -1.87 2.03 10.64
C ASN A 50 -1.20 1.18 9.57
N LEU A 51 -0.77 1.81 8.48
CA LEU A 51 -0.09 1.08 7.43
C LEU A 51 1.26 0.56 7.92
N TYR A 52 2.00 1.38 8.67
CA TYR A 52 3.26 0.94 9.24
C TYR A 52 3.04 -0.19 10.25
N LYS A 53 2.00 -0.04 11.06
CA LYS A 53 1.67 -1.07 12.03
C LYS A 53 1.27 -2.37 11.34
N LEU A 54 0.52 -2.24 10.26
CA LEU A 54 0.08 -3.40 9.49
C LEU A 54 1.29 -4.12 8.91
N ALA A 55 2.25 -3.39 8.38
CA ALA A 55 3.45 -3.99 7.83
C ALA A 55 4.18 -4.80 8.91
N GLU A 56 4.26 -4.23 10.09
CA GLU A 56 4.93 -4.89 11.20
C GLU A 56 4.21 -6.16 11.59
N VAL A 57 2.90 -6.09 11.75
CA VAL A 57 2.11 -7.26 12.16
C VAL A 57 2.15 -8.33 11.09
N MET A 58 2.10 -7.94 9.82
CA MET A 58 2.09 -8.88 8.72
C MET A 58 3.47 -9.36 8.33
N GLU A 59 4.49 -8.78 8.92
CA GLU A 59 5.88 -9.16 8.67
C GLU A 59 6.26 -8.96 7.21
N VAL A 60 5.86 -7.83 6.67
CA VAL A 60 6.24 -7.42 5.31
C VAL A 60 6.75 -6.01 5.39
N SER A 61 7.41 -5.56 4.35
CA SER A 61 7.92 -4.20 4.36
C SER A 61 6.82 -3.22 4.02
N VAL A 62 6.97 -2.00 4.51
CA VAL A 62 6.06 -0.94 4.18
C VAL A 62 6.09 -0.68 2.67
N ASP A 63 7.25 -0.83 2.07
CA ASP A 63 7.38 -0.65 0.63
C ASP A 63 6.52 -1.63 -0.14
N ASP A 64 6.43 -2.86 0.34
CA ASP A 64 5.56 -3.84 -0.30
C ASP A 64 4.11 -3.40 -0.27
N LEU A 65 3.68 -2.85 0.86
CA LEU A 65 2.31 -2.37 0.98
C LEU A 65 2.07 -1.18 0.07
N HIS A 66 3.03 -0.28 -0.02
CA HIS A 66 2.91 0.87 -0.92
C HIS A 66 2.77 0.42 -2.37
N ARG A 67 3.54 -0.56 -2.75
CA ARG A 67 3.47 -1.09 -4.11
C ARG A 67 2.11 -1.67 -4.41
N ILE A 68 1.55 -2.39 -3.46
CA ILE A 68 0.26 -2.99 -3.65
C ILE A 68 -0.81 -1.92 -3.81
N ILE A 69 -0.75 -0.86 -3.02
CA ILE A 69 -1.69 0.23 -3.12
C ILE A 69 -1.61 0.90 -4.47
N VAL A 70 -0.39 1.18 -4.91
CA VAL A 70 -0.20 1.86 -6.18
C VAL A 70 -0.66 0.99 -7.34
N ASN A 71 -0.34 -0.28 -7.31
CA ASN A 71 -0.76 -1.19 -8.36
C ASN A 71 -2.27 -1.29 -8.44
N SER A 72 -2.92 -1.32 -7.30
CA SER A 72 -4.35 -1.39 -7.26
C SER A 72 -4.99 -0.17 -7.92
N ARG A 73 -4.46 1.01 -7.61
CA ARG A 73 -5.00 2.23 -8.20
C ARG A 73 -4.72 2.30 -9.67
N TYR A 74 -3.53 1.90 -10.07
CA TYR A 74 -3.16 1.90 -11.47
C TYR A 74 -4.08 0.97 -12.26
N GLN A 75 -4.37 -0.17 -11.71
CA GLN A 75 -5.24 -1.13 -12.38
C GLN A 75 -6.66 -0.61 -12.53
N SER A 76 -7.16 0.09 -11.54
CA SER A 76 -8.50 0.61 -11.62
C SER A 76 -8.64 1.69 -12.67
N GLU A 77 -7.55 2.33 -13.02
CA GLU A 77 -7.56 3.38 -14.03
C GLU A 77 -6.86 2.95 -15.30
N LYS A 78 -6.92 1.70 -15.58
CA LYS A 78 -6.12 1.17 -16.65
C LYS A 78 -6.43 1.69 -18.03
N LYS A 79 -7.57 2.30 -18.22
CA LYS A 79 -7.80 2.86 -19.48
C LYS A 79 -6.91 4.00 -19.72
N ASP A 80 -6.44 4.66 -18.67
CA ASP A 80 -5.56 5.77 -18.77
C ASP A 80 -4.26 5.31 -18.21
N VAL A 81 -3.27 5.15 -19.00
CA VAL A 81 -2.00 4.66 -18.54
C VAL A 81 -1.18 5.66 -17.82
N ASN A 82 -1.63 6.88 -17.70
CA ASN A 82 -0.88 7.91 -16.97
C ASN A 82 -1.16 7.81 -15.50
N ILE A 83 -0.16 8.17 -14.70
CA ILE A 83 -0.32 8.24 -13.28
C ILE A 83 -1.04 9.52 -12.94
N THR A 84 -2.14 9.43 -12.22
CA THR A 84 -2.95 10.60 -11.89
C THR A 84 -2.31 11.39 -10.77
N SER A 85 -2.74 12.63 -10.62
CA SER A 85 -2.24 13.45 -9.51
C SER A 85 -2.59 12.83 -8.18
N GLU A 86 -3.67 12.12 -8.10
CA GLU A 86 -4.06 11.43 -6.87
C GLU A 86 -3.03 10.39 -6.48
N VAL A 87 -2.58 9.60 -7.44
CA VAL A 87 -1.59 8.57 -7.18
C VAL A 87 -0.26 9.22 -6.81
N ILE A 88 0.11 10.28 -7.49
CA ILE A 88 1.34 10.98 -7.19
C ILE A 88 1.31 11.51 -5.76
N ALA A 89 0.20 12.10 -5.35
CA ALA A 89 0.09 12.62 -4.01
C ALA A 89 0.24 11.52 -2.95
N ILE A 90 -0.33 10.37 -3.22
CA ILE A 90 -0.20 9.25 -2.30
C ILE A 90 1.25 8.82 -2.17
N LEU A 91 1.94 8.69 -3.29
CA LEU A 91 3.32 8.28 -3.27
C LEU A 91 4.19 9.30 -2.56
N GLU A 92 3.96 10.56 -2.81
CA GLU A 92 4.75 11.61 -2.18
C GLU A 92 4.56 11.64 -0.69
N SER A 93 3.36 11.36 -0.23
CA SER A 93 3.10 11.35 1.21
C SER A 93 3.82 10.21 1.90
N TYR A 94 4.25 9.20 1.15
CA TYR A 94 5.00 8.08 1.71
C TYR A 94 6.50 8.16 1.47
N GLY A 95 6.97 9.27 0.91
CA GLY A 95 8.40 9.46 0.72
C GLY A 95 8.93 9.04 -0.64
N TYR A 96 8.06 8.82 -1.58
CA TYR A 96 8.46 8.55 -2.95
C TYR A 96 8.35 9.81 -3.78
N TYR A 97 8.95 9.79 -4.94
CA TYR A 97 8.72 10.86 -5.89
C TYR A 97 8.65 10.26 -7.28
N ILE A 98 8.05 11.00 -8.20
CA ILE A 98 7.88 10.53 -9.56
C ILE A 98 8.86 11.26 -10.46
N LYS A 99 9.79 10.50 -11.04
CA LYS A 99 10.80 11.05 -11.88
C LYS A 99 10.23 11.49 -13.21
N ARG A 100 9.38 10.69 -13.75
CA ARG A 100 8.64 11.01 -14.95
C ARG A 100 7.47 10.06 -14.96
N PRO A 101 6.49 10.28 -15.83
CA PRO A 101 5.30 9.41 -15.79
C PRO A 101 5.71 7.96 -15.84
N GLY A 102 5.27 7.18 -14.89
CA GLY A 102 5.55 5.77 -14.83
C GLY A 102 6.75 5.37 -14.00
N ASP A 103 7.62 6.31 -13.65
CA ASP A 103 8.79 5.99 -12.84
C ASP A 103 8.55 6.34 -11.40
N ILE A 104 8.75 5.39 -10.52
CA ILE A 104 8.55 5.59 -9.10
C ILE A 104 9.84 5.29 -8.39
N VAL A 105 10.38 6.28 -7.69
CA VAL A 105 11.64 6.10 -6.96
C VAL A 105 11.53 6.71 -5.59
N LYS A 106 12.38 6.27 -4.69
CA LYS A 106 12.45 6.83 -3.37
C LYS A 106 13.32 8.07 -3.34
N GLU A 107 13.17 8.85 -2.31
CA GLU A 107 13.92 10.09 -2.16
C GLU A 107 15.42 9.88 -2.25
N GLU A 108 15.91 8.79 -1.72
CA GLU A 108 17.33 8.52 -1.76
C GLU A 108 17.86 8.38 -3.16
N GLU A 109 17.08 7.75 -4.03
CA GLU A 109 17.47 7.58 -5.41
C GLU A 109 17.44 8.91 -6.15
N LYS A 110 16.54 9.78 -5.73
CA LYS A 110 16.47 11.10 -6.30
C LYS A 110 17.79 11.84 -6.09
N TRP A 111 18.33 11.76 -4.89
CA TRP A 111 19.59 12.41 -4.58
C TRP A 111 20.73 11.85 -5.42
N GLN A 112 20.77 10.54 -5.58
CA GLN A 112 21.82 9.93 -6.40
C GLN A 112 21.72 10.39 -7.84
N SER A 113 20.54 10.50 -8.36
CA SER A 113 20.33 10.96 -9.70
C SER A 113 20.84 12.36 -9.90
N ILE A 114 20.61 13.23 -8.95
CA ILE A 114 21.06 14.60 -9.02
C ILE A 114 22.58 14.67 -8.98
N GLN A 115 23.18 13.88 -8.14
CA GLN A 115 24.63 13.92 -7.99
C GLN A 115 25.38 13.38 -9.17
N LYS A 116 24.76 12.62 -10.00
CA LYS A 116 25.41 12.06 -11.16
C LYS A 116 25.69 13.09 -12.23
N HIS A 117 25.15 14.23 -12.11
CA HIS A 117 25.46 15.30 -13.01
C HIS A 117 26.43 16.25 -12.39
#